data_3b63393e3a7fa2f761fee3a829396162
#
_entry.id   3b63393e3a7fa2f761fee3a829396162
#
_cell.length_a   1.000
_cell.length_b   1.000
_cell.length_c   1.000
_cell.angle_alpha   90.00
_cell.angle_beta   90.00
_cell.angle_gamma   90.00
#
_symmetry.space_group_name_H-M   'P 1'
#
loop_
_entity.id
_entity.type
_entity.pdbx_description
1 polymer ?
#
loop_
_entity_poly.entity_id
_entity_poly.type
_entity_poly.pdbx_seq_one_letter_code
_entity_poly.pdbx_strand_id
1 'polypeptide(L)'
;MSEYDHPAPNMYDAETALTLAAYAALQDWDGIFLFDYGSRDSWDSKQIRGCFDIDQHPVKMATMIPTYMLFVNGDMNPATELVTARLDTQEEKELISSGKARAWNLPDGGYLGIHPATPLIHRTALIVEGSPEPSQSLSPQDVSATGPVYEADTNEVAWDVSDRNRGVLVVNSSRNIWVVGFSSGRSYDLTNVVVEPEDTLLHGWGVVTLTVMEGKSFQDWNKLLLIAAGYTTNDGMMIRQYESGKAIAVASTDLKELELYNGGITCSNNWGEAPTLVEGVPATLKIKASEDIEAWTLDNTGKRVEQVPISVEGDYRIFSVGPGYRTIWYEIAVKE
;
A
#
# COMPACT_ATOMS: atom_id res chain seq x y z
N MET A 1 -5.99 -6.77 13.41
CA MET A 1 -4.85 -7.49 12.76
C MET A 1 -3.69 -7.50 13.74
N SER A 2 -3.24 -8.67 14.18
CA SER A 2 -2.21 -8.81 15.21
C SER A 2 -0.78 -8.91 14.67
N GLU A 3 -0.62 -9.37 13.44
CA GLU A 3 0.67 -9.50 12.76
C GLU A 3 0.46 -9.37 11.25
N TYR A 4 1.23 -8.51 10.62
CA TYR A 4 1.22 -8.33 9.18
C TYR A 4 2.56 -7.76 8.71
N ASP A 5 3.10 -8.31 7.64
CA ASP A 5 4.16 -7.73 6.85
C ASP A 5 4.28 -8.42 5.48
N HIS A 6 4.91 -7.77 4.52
CA HIS A 6 5.47 -8.40 3.33
C HIS A 6 6.94 -8.71 3.63
N PRO A 7 7.32 -10.01 3.72
CA PRO A 7 8.68 -10.35 4.12
C PRO A 7 9.69 -10.03 3.02
N ALA A 8 10.74 -9.28 3.36
CA ALA A 8 11.85 -9.09 2.44
C ALA A 8 12.56 -10.44 2.14
N PRO A 9 13.03 -10.65 0.93
CA PRO A 9 13.16 -9.74 -0.20
C PRO A 9 11.94 -9.77 -1.15
N ASN A 10 10.84 -9.16 -0.75
CA ASN A 10 9.68 -8.99 -1.61
C ASN A 10 9.91 -7.79 -2.55
N MET A 11 9.63 -7.95 -3.85
CA MET A 11 9.80 -6.86 -4.82
C MET A 11 8.74 -5.75 -4.65
N TYR A 12 7.63 -6.04 -3.98
CA TYR A 12 6.48 -5.15 -3.80
C TYR A 12 6.36 -4.59 -2.37
N ASP A 13 7.46 -4.49 -1.65
CA ASP A 13 7.47 -4.08 -0.23
C ASP A 13 6.91 -2.67 0.02
N ALA A 14 6.95 -1.78 -0.97
CA ALA A 14 6.43 -0.42 -0.81
C ALA A 14 4.91 -0.35 -0.60
N GLU A 15 4.15 -1.39 -0.96
CA GLU A 15 2.69 -1.45 -0.76
C GLU A 15 2.27 -1.96 0.63
N THR A 16 3.21 -2.51 1.41
CA THR A 16 2.93 -3.25 2.66
C THR A 16 1.99 -2.49 3.60
N ALA A 17 2.41 -1.34 4.09
CA ALA A 17 1.64 -0.56 5.06
C ALA A 17 0.42 0.12 4.43
N LEU A 18 0.53 0.54 3.17
CA LEU A 18 -0.54 1.24 2.45
C LEU A 18 -1.76 0.34 2.23
N THR A 19 -1.55 -0.87 1.70
CA THR A 19 -2.64 -1.82 1.44
C THR A 19 -3.34 -2.20 2.75
N LEU A 20 -2.55 -2.48 3.80
CA LEU A 20 -3.11 -2.79 5.11
C LEU A 20 -3.94 -1.64 5.66
N ALA A 21 -3.42 -0.40 5.63
CA ALA A 21 -4.10 0.76 6.17
C ALA A 21 -5.39 1.12 5.42
N ALA A 22 -5.39 1.04 4.09
CA ALA A 22 -6.57 1.31 3.28
C ALA A 22 -7.74 0.40 3.67
N TYR A 23 -7.47 -0.91 3.75
CA TYR A 23 -8.52 -1.85 4.11
C TYR A 23 -8.82 -1.89 5.61
N ALA A 24 -7.87 -1.62 6.49
CA ALA A 24 -8.15 -1.47 7.91
C ALA A 24 -9.06 -0.28 8.20
N ALA A 25 -8.82 0.87 7.55
CA ALA A 25 -9.70 2.03 7.66
C ALA A 25 -11.09 1.75 7.07
N LEU A 26 -11.17 1.13 5.88
CA LEU A 26 -12.44 0.73 5.26
C LEU A 26 -13.26 -0.20 6.16
N GLN A 27 -12.58 -1.14 6.85
CA GLN A 27 -13.20 -2.14 7.72
C GLN A 27 -13.45 -1.65 9.14
N ASP A 28 -13.11 -0.40 9.48
CA ASP A 28 -13.28 0.19 10.81
C ASP A 28 -12.54 -0.62 11.91
N TRP A 29 -11.29 -1.01 11.63
CA TRP A 29 -10.49 -1.76 12.60
C TRP A 29 -9.93 -0.84 13.68
N ASP A 30 -9.92 -1.29 14.93
CA ASP A 30 -9.34 -0.54 16.06
C ASP A 30 -7.83 -0.42 16.04
N GLY A 31 -7.13 -1.33 15.37
CA GLY A 31 -5.67 -1.34 15.34
C GLY A 31 -5.07 -2.31 14.34
N ILE A 32 -3.87 -1.96 13.88
CA ILE A 32 -3.02 -2.78 13.02
C ILE A 32 -1.63 -2.88 13.65
N PHE A 33 -1.00 -4.04 13.53
CA PHE A 33 0.33 -4.28 14.06
C PHE A 33 1.20 -4.87 12.95
N LEU A 34 2.23 -4.12 12.57
CA LEU A 34 3.26 -4.63 11.67
C LEU A 34 4.20 -5.52 12.47
N PHE A 35 4.54 -6.65 11.93
CA PHE A 35 5.51 -7.57 12.50
C PHE A 35 6.73 -7.63 11.59
N ASP A 36 7.88 -7.07 12.04
CA ASP A 36 8.07 -6.34 13.29
C ASP A 36 8.83 -5.03 13.05
N TYR A 37 8.97 -4.18 14.09
CA TYR A 37 9.74 -2.93 13.92
C TYR A 37 11.22 -3.21 13.71
N GLY A 38 11.83 -4.06 14.55
CA GLY A 38 13.20 -4.48 14.41
C GLY A 38 13.60 -5.49 15.49
N SER A 39 14.16 -6.61 15.06
CA SER A 39 14.54 -7.74 15.92
C SER A 39 16.05 -7.83 16.19
N ARG A 40 16.84 -6.89 15.65
CA ARG A 40 18.30 -6.95 15.67
C ARG A 40 18.93 -5.73 16.33
N ASP A 41 20.13 -5.90 16.89
CA ASP A 41 20.85 -4.85 17.65
C ASP A 41 21.54 -3.78 16.77
N SER A 42 21.40 -3.82 15.46
CA SER A 42 22.10 -2.93 14.53
C SER A 42 21.19 -1.87 13.92
N TRP A 43 20.76 -0.92 14.74
CA TRP A 43 19.84 0.17 14.39
C TRP A 43 20.34 1.13 13.29
N ASP A 44 21.62 1.16 13.00
CA ASP A 44 22.27 2.06 12.05
C ASP A 44 22.91 1.32 10.87
N SER A 45 22.49 0.08 10.59
CA SER A 45 23.09 -0.73 9.54
C SER A 45 22.92 -0.16 8.14
N LYS A 46 21.93 0.70 7.93
CA LYS A 46 21.58 1.33 6.64
C LYS A 46 21.34 0.32 5.52
N GLN A 47 20.87 -0.86 5.87
CA GLN A 47 20.55 -1.95 4.97
C GLN A 47 19.45 -2.82 5.56
N ILE A 48 18.66 -3.46 4.71
CA ILE A 48 17.66 -4.45 5.10
C ILE A 48 18.39 -5.69 5.62
N ARG A 49 18.08 -6.16 6.82
CA ARG A 49 18.74 -7.29 7.46
C ARG A 49 17.83 -8.40 7.95
N GLY A 50 16.56 -8.15 8.06
CA GLY A 50 15.55 -9.09 8.50
C GLY A 50 14.41 -9.22 7.52
N CYS A 51 13.78 -10.38 7.49
CA CYS A 51 12.63 -10.61 6.61
C CYS A 51 11.47 -9.66 6.95
N PHE A 52 11.27 -9.43 8.24
CA PHE A 52 10.13 -8.66 8.76
C PHE A 52 10.53 -7.28 9.32
N ASP A 53 11.81 -7.06 9.62
CA ASP A 53 12.30 -5.81 10.23
C ASP A 53 12.01 -4.61 9.29
N ILE A 54 11.22 -3.64 9.76
CA ILE A 54 10.87 -2.45 8.98
C ILE A 54 11.80 -1.26 9.26
N ASP A 55 12.48 -1.23 10.41
CA ASP A 55 13.31 -0.11 10.88
C ASP A 55 14.42 0.31 9.91
N GLN A 56 14.99 -0.65 9.18
CA GLN A 56 16.01 -0.45 8.16
C GLN A 56 15.48 -0.56 6.72
N HIS A 57 14.15 -0.66 6.56
CA HIS A 57 13.52 -0.81 5.25
C HIS A 57 12.98 0.54 4.75
N PRO A 58 13.69 1.23 3.85
CA PRO A 58 13.41 2.63 3.56
C PRO A 58 12.01 2.88 2.99
N VAL A 59 11.48 2.01 2.13
CA VAL A 59 10.14 2.21 1.56
C VAL A 59 9.03 1.87 2.55
N LYS A 60 9.19 0.85 3.41
CA LYS A 60 8.22 0.56 4.46
C LYS A 60 8.14 1.71 5.46
N MET A 61 9.31 2.24 5.89
CA MET A 61 9.34 3.41 6.78
C MET A 61 8.78 4.67 6.11
N ALA A 62 9.08 4.87 4.83
CA ALA A 62 8.55 6.01 4.08
C ALA A 62 7.02 5.99 4.05
N THR A 63 6.43 4.88 3.68
CA THR A 63 4.98 4.73 3.54
C THR A 63 4.22 4.73 4.87
N MET A 64 4.91 4.68 6.03
CA MET A 64 4.27 4.84 7.34
C MET A 64 3.62 6.21 7.54
N ILE A 65 4.11 7.28 6.88
CA ILE A 65 3.51 8.61 7.03
C ILE A 65 2.11 8.65 6.42
N PRO A 66 1.89 8.36 5.11
CA PRO A 66 0.54 8.29 4.56
C PRO A 66 -0.33 7.26 5.27
N THR A 67 0.23 6.11 5.68
CA THR A 67 -0.46 5.08 6.47
C THR A 67 -1.01 5.65 7.78
N TYR A 68 -0.19 6.37 8.55
CA TYR A 68 -0.60 7.02 9.79
C TYR A 68 -1.73 8.03 9.53
N MET A 69 -1.58 8.89 8.52
CA MET A 69 -2.57 9.91 8.20
C MET A 69 -3.91 9.27 7.80
N LEU A 70 -3.88 8.22 6.99
CA LEU A 70 -5.11 7.56 6.55
C LEU A 70 -5.82 6.84 7.71
N PHE A 71 -5.10 6.01 8.46
CA PHE A 71 -5.67 5.09 9.44
C PHE A 71 -5.79 5.69 10.84
N VAL A 72 -4.68 6.25 11.39
CA VAL A 72 -4.68 6.76 12.77
C VAL A 72 -5.32 8.15 12.86
N ASN A 73 -5.04 9.02 11.90
CA ASN A 73 -5.65 10.35 11.84
C ASN A 73 -7.10 10.33 11.31
N GLY A 74 -7.52 9.21 10.70
CA GLY A 74 -8.88 9.02 10.21
C GLY A 74 -9.18 9.81 8.93
N ASP A 75 -8.22 9.95 8.04
CA ASP A 75 -8.38 10.70 6.78
C ASP A 75 -9.18 9.93 5.71
N MET A 76 -9.72 8.75 6.03
CA MET A 76 -10.61 7.96 5.19
C MET A 76 -11.80 7.45 6.01
N ASN A 77 -12.98 7.47 5.43
CA ASN A 77 -14.19 6.99 6.10
C ASN A 77 -14.28 5.46 6.04
N PRO A 78 -14.73 4.80 7.12
CA PRO A 78 -15.08 3.39 7.05
C PRO A 78 -16.27 3.19 6.11
N ALA A 79 -16.36 1.99 5.52
CA ALA A 79 -17.48 1.64 4.65
C ALA A 79 -18.82 1.81 5.40
N THR A 80 -19.82 2.29 4.68
CA THR A 80 -21.14 2.63 5.28
C THR A 80 -21.95 1.39 5.60
N GLU A 81 -21.92 0.40 4.71
CA GLU A 81 -22.67 -0.84 4.87
C GLU A 81 -21.87 -1.87 5.65
N LEU A 82 -22.56 -2.59 6.54
CA LEU A 82 -22.01 -3.69 7.31
C LEU A 82 -22.65 -5.01 6.86
N VAL A 83 -21.85 -5.94 6.39
CA VAL A 83 -22.29 -7.31 6.04
C VAL A 83 -21.91 -8.25 7.17
N THR A 84 -22.89 -8.97 7.72
CA THR A 84 -22.66 -9.85 8.87
C THR A 84 -22.94 -11.31 8.53
N ALA A 85 -22.05 -12.18 8.97
CA ALA A 85 -22.31 -13.61 9.05
C ALA A 85 -22.44 -14.02 10.52
N ARG A 86 -23.16 -15.13 10.77
CA ARG A 86 -23.38 -15.65 12.13
C ARG A 86 -22.71 -16.98 12.30
N LEU A 87 -22.20 -17.20 13.49
CA LEU A 87 -21.62 -18.46 13.91
C LEU A 87 -22.03 -18.75 15.36
N ASP A 88 -22.80 -19.78 15.57
CA ASP A 88 -23.12 -20.21 16.92
C ASP A 88 -22.03 -21.15 17.50
N THR A 89 -22.02 -21.28 18.82
CA THR A 89 -21.00 -22.08 19.52
C THR A 89 -21.03 -23.56 19.12
N GLN A 90 -22.18 -24.10 18.74
CA GLN A 90 -22.28 -25.48 18.32
C GLN A 90 -21.67 -25.71 16.93
N GLU A 91 -22.00 -24.80 16.02
CA GLU A 91 -21.44 -24.77 14.67
C GLU A 91 -19.90 -24.59 14.69
N GLU A 92 -19.40 -23.68 15.54
CA GLU A 92 -17.95 -23.49 15.76
C GLU A 92 -17.28 -24.81 16.19
N LYS A 93 -17.85 -25.53 17.18
CA LYS A 93 -17.33 -26.83 17.64
C LYS A 93 -17.33 -27.89 16.55
N GLU A 94 -18.39 -27.90 15.73
CA GLU A 94 -18.49 -28.84 14.61
C GLU A 94 -17.46 -28.53 13.52
N LEU A 95 -17.22 -27.27 13.22
CA LEU A 95 -16.19 -26.84 12.28
C LEU A 95 -14.79 -27.24 12.74
N ILE A 96 -14.46 -27.01 14.00
CA ILE A 96 -13.18 -27.40 14.60
C ILE A 96 -13.03 -28.92 14.60
N SER A 97 -14.05 -29.65 15.09
CA SER A 97 -14.00 -31.12 15.20
C SER A 97 -13.93 -31.82 13.85
N SER A 98 -14.53 -31.27 12.82
CA SER A 98 -14.48 -31.81 11.45
C SER A 98 -13.21 -31.44 10.68
N GLY A 99 -12.31 -30.65 11.27
CA GLY A 99 -11.09 -30.15 10.62
C GLY A 99 -11.31 -29.08 9.55
N LYS A 100 -12.52 -28.54 9.44
CA LYS A 100 -12.86 -27.45 8.52
C LYS A 100 -12.40 -26.07 9.04
N ALA A 101 -12.24 -25.95 10.36
CA ALA A 101 -11.57 -24.84 10.99
C ALA A 101 -10.38 -25.35 11.83
N ARG A 102 -9.30 -24.60 11.87
CA ARG A 102 -8.13 -24.90 12.72
C ARG A 102 -8.06 -23.86 13.82
N ALA A 103 -7.33 -24.18 14.91
CA ALA A 103 -7.15 -23.25 16.04
C ALA A 103 -6.60 -21.86 15.64
N TRP A 104 -5.95 -21.75 14.48
CA TRP A 104 -5.38 -20.51 13.93
C TRP A 104 -6.24 -19.84 12.86
N ASN A 105 -7.24 -20.52 12.34
CA ASN A 105 -8.09 -20.00 11.27
C ASN A 105 -9.54 -20.12 11.73
N LEU A 106 -10.16 -18.99 11.96
CA LEU A 106 -11.63 -18.91 11.86
C LEU A 106 -12.03 -19.42 10.47
N PRO A 107 -13.22 -19.99 10.30
CA PRO A 107 -13.72 -20.31 8.97
C PRO A 107 -13.58 -19.07 8.11
N ASP A 108 -13.06 -19.23 6.89
CA ASP A 108 -13.01 -18.11 5.97
C ASP A 108 -14.43 -17.57 5.72
N GLY A 109 -14.51 -16.30 5.37
CA GLY A 109 -15.81 -15.67 5.15
C GLY A 109 -16.64 -16.38 4.08
N GLY A 110 -15.99 -17.07 3.12
CA GLY A 110 -16.65 -17.85 2.08
C GLY A 110 -17.44 -19.04 2.64
N TYR A 111 -16.94 -19.71 3.68
CA TYR A 111 -17.68 -20.77 4.38
C TYR A 111 -18.98 -20.24 5.02
N LEU A 112 -18.94 -18.99 5.51
CA LEU A 112 -20.08 -18.32 6.14
C LEU A 112 -20.96 -17.58 5.13
N GLY A 113 -20.73 -17.77 3.84
CA GLY A 113 -21.47 -17.16 2.75
C GLY A 113 -21.03 -15.74 2.36
N ILE A 114 -20.01 -15.18 3.00
CA ILE A 114 -19.44 -13.89 2.60
C ILE A 114 -18.55 -14.11 1.37
N HIS A 115 -18.89 -13.45 0.26
CA HIS A 115 -18.05 -13.50 -0.92
C HIS A 115 -16.66 -12.88 -0.62
N PRO A 116 -15.53 -13.48 -1.07
CA PRO A 116 -14.18 -13.00 -0.74
C PRO A 116 -13.90 -11.54 -1.11
N ALA A 117 -14.61 -10.99 -2.10
CA ALA A 117 -14.48 -9.59 -2.50
C ALA A 117 -15.39 -8.63 -1.70
N THR A 118 -16.31 -9.12 -0.87
CA THR A 118 -17.17 -8.25 -0.04
C THR A 118 -16.36 -7.31 0.85
N PRO A 119 -15.26 -7.75 1.53
CA PRO A 119 -14.44 -6.87 2.34
C PRO A 119 -13.69 -5.77 1.57
N LEU A 120 -13.64 -5.85 0.25
CA LEU A 120 -13.06 -4.79 -0.59
C LEU A 120 -14.04 -3.62 -0.81
N ILE A 121 -15.34 -3.83 -0.52
CA ILE A 121 -16.42 -2.89 -0.83
C ILE A 121 -17.11 -2.41 0.44
N HIS A 122 -17.41 -3.32 1.36
CA HIS A 122 -18.21 -3.09 2.57
C HIS A 122 -17.47 -3.56 3.82
N ARG A 123 -17.86 -3.04 4.98
CA ARG A 123 -17.43 -3.64 6.26
C ARG A 123 -17.99 -5.05 6.40
N THR A 124 -17.23 -5.92 6.99
CA THR A 124 -17.64 -7.29 7.27
C THR A 124 -17.43 -7.63 8.74
N ALA A 125 -18.36 -8.34 9.35
CA ALA A 125 -18.23 -8.80 10.71
C ALA A 125 -18.79 -10.21 10.91
N LEU A 126 -18.18 -10.94 11.85
CA LEU A 126 -18.67 -12.20 12.34
C LEU A 126 -19.37 -11.97 13.67
N ILE A 127 -20.64 -12.36 13.74
CA ILE A 127 -21.44 -12.33 14.96
C ILE A 127 -21.37 -13.71 15.59
N VAL A 128 -20.68 -13.81 16.70
CA VAL A 128 -20.61 -15.04 17.53
C VAL A 128 -21.63 -14.99 18.65
N GLU A 129 -21.95 -16.14 19.25
CA GLU A 129 -22.91 -16.21 20.38
C GLU A 129 -22.48 -15.28 21.53
N GLY A 130 -23.39 -14.41 21.97
CA GLY A 130 -23.13 -13.40 23.00
C GLY A 130 -22.56 -12.08 22.51
N SER A 131 -22.28 -11.94 21.23
CA SER A 131 -21.91 -10.65 20.64
C SER A 131 -23.10 -9.68 20.62
N PRO A 132 -22.86 -8.37 20.77
CA PRO A 132 -23.89 -7.37 20.55
C PRO A 132 -24.43 -7.44 19.12
N GLU A 133 -25.73 -7.33 18.96
CA GLU A 133 -26.34 -7.23 17.64
C GLU A 133 -26.10 -5.84 17.06
N PRO A 134 -25.61 -5.71 15.81
CA PRO A 134 -25.53 -4.43 15.15
C PRO A 134 -26.94 -3.87 14.89
N SER A 135 -27.09 -2.56 14.98
CA SER A 135 -28.40 -1.90 14.76
C SER A 135 -28.92 -2.10 13.32
N GLN A 136 -28.01 -2.20 12.38
CA GLN A 136 -28.28 -2.48 10.96
C GLN A 136 -27.15 -3.31 10.38
N SER A 137 -27.49 -4.30 9.58
CA SER A 137 -26.54 -5.05 8.78
C SER A 137 -27.23 -5.75 7.61
N LEU A 138 -26.49 -6.01 6.56
CA LEU A 138 -26.90 -6.81 5.42
C LEU A 138 -26.55 -8.27 5.65
N SER A 139 -27.34 -9.16 5.11
CA SER A 139 -26.98 -10.57 5.01
C SER A 139 -26.01 -10.79 3.85
N PRO A 140 -25.09 -11.77 3.91
CA PRO A 140 -24.18 -12.05 2.80
C PRO A 140 -24.88 -12.31 1.47
N GLN A 141 -26.12 -12.83 1.49
CA GLN A 141 -26.90 -13.12 0.30
C GLN A 141 -27.50 -11.87 -0.37
N ASP A 142 -27.59 -10.77 0.35
CA ASP A 142 -28.15 -9.51 -0.14
C ASP A 142 -27.09 -8.63 -0.83
N VAL A 143 -25.83 -9.06 -0.82
CA VAL A 143 -24.69 -8.31 -1.36
C VAL A 143 -24.10 -8.99 -2.57
N SER A 144 -23.80 -8.20 -3.59
CA SER A 144 -23.09 -8.66 -4.80
C SER A 144 -21.77 -7.91 -4.94
N ALA A 145 -20.67 -8.64 -4.81
CA ALA A 145 -19.32 -8.11 -5.05
C ALA A 145 -18.85 -8.57 -6.45
N THR A 146 -19.13 -7.77 -7.46
CA THR A 146 -18.79 -8.09 -8.86
C THR A 146 -17.61 -7.22 -9.33
N GLY A 147 -16.51 -7.89 -9.73
CA GLY A 147 -15.34 -7.24 -10.32
C GLY A 147 -15.51 -6.96 -11.83
N PRO A 148 -14.45 -6.49 -12.49
CA PRO A 148 -13.05 -6.50 -12.02
C PRO A 148 -12.59 -5.27 -11.23
N VAL A 149 -13.41 -4.24 -11.04
CA VAL A 149 -13.09 -3.09 -10.18
C VAL A 149 -13.97 -3.18 -8.95
N TYR A 150 -13.35 -3.27 -7.79
CA TYR A 150 -14.01 -3.32 -6.49
C TYR A 150 -13.89 -1.95 -5.85
N GLU A 151 -14.93 -1.13 -5.98
CA GLU A 151 -14.99 0.22 -5.42
C GLU A 151 -15.76 0.18 -4.11
N ALA A 152 -15.18 0.73 -3.05
CA ALA A 152 -15.84 0.83 -1.75
C ALA A 152 -17.11 1.67 -1.82
N ASP A 153 -18.06 1.39 -0.95
CA ASP A 153 -19.35 2.13 -0.88
C ASP A 153 -19.20 3.61 -0.48
N THR A 154 -18.00 4.01 -0.02
CA THR A 154 -17.61 5.40 0.21
C THR A 154 -16.99 6.07 -1.01
N ASN A 155 -16.67 5.34 -2.07
CA ASN A 155 -15.90 5.77 -3.25
C ASN A 155 -14.48 6.29 -2.93
N GLU A 156 -13.96 6.02 -1.74
CA GLU A 156 -12.64 6.50 -1.31
C GLU A 156 -11.52 5.51 -1.56
N VAL A 157 -11.85 4.24 -1.82
CA VAL A 157 -10.86 3.21 -2.19
C VAL A 157 -11.42 2.30 -3.27
N ALA A 158 -10.57 1.93 -4.23
CA ALA A 158 -10.88 1.01 -5.30
C ALA A 158 -9.73 0.03 -5.54
N TRP A 159 -10.05 -1.24 -5.77
CA TRP A 159 -9.13 -2.27 -6.20
C TRP A 159 -9.48 -2.70 -7.63
N ASP A 160 -8.65 -2.30 -8.59
CA ASP A 160 -8.80 -2.63 -10.01
C ASP A 160 -7.94 -3.87 -10.36
N VAL A 161 -8.59 -4.96 -10.70
CA VAL A 161 -7.98 -6.21 -11.18
C VAL A 161 -8.46 -6.54 -12.61
N SER A 162 -8.77 -5.54 -13.40
CA SER A 162 -9.15 -5.69 -14.82
C SER A 162 -8.04 -6.40 -15.60
N ASP A 163 -6.79 -6.14 -15.30
CA ASP A 163 -5.67 -7.03 -15.61
C ASP A 163 -5.37 -7.90 -14.38
N ARG A 164 -5.77 -9.17 -14.45
CA ARG A 164 -5.77 -10.10 -13.32
C ARG A 164 -4.42 -10.23 -12.60
N ASN A 165 -3.33 -10.03 -13.32
CA ASN A 165 -1.96 -10.18 -12.79
C ASN A 165 -1.30 -8.82 -12.49
N ARG A 166 -2.02 -7.72 -12.69
CA ARG A 166 -1.47 -6.36 -12.60
C ARG A 166 -2.46 -5.42 -11.91
N GLY A 167 -2.80 -5.77 -10.68
CA GLY A 167 -3.76 -4.99 -9.89
C GLY A 167 -3.25 -3.59 -9.52
N VAL A 168 -4.21 -2.68 -9.30
CA VAL A 168 -3.95 -1.32 -8.84
C VAL A 168 -4.91 -0.97 -7.71
N LEU A 169 -4.36 -0.56 -6.58
CA LEU A 169 -5.10 0.04 -5.48
C LEU A 169 -5.08 1.56 -5.65
N VAL A 170 -6.26 2.17 -5.65
CA VAL A 170 -6.42 3.63 -5.67
C VAL A 170 -7.11 4.06 -4.39
N VAL A 171 -6.52 5.01 -3.68
CA VAL A 171 -7.17 5.75 -2.59
C VAL A 171 -7.40 7.19 -3.03
N ASN A 172 -8.59 7.69 -2.83
CA ASN A 172 -9.01 9.05 -3.18
C ASN A 172 -9.87 9.65 -2.05
N SER A 173 -9.26 9.88 -0.92
CA SER A 173 -9.92 10.55 0.21
C SER A 173 -9.70 12.07 0.16
N SER A 174 -10.32 12.78 1.09
CA SER A 174 -10.19 14.24 1.15
C SER A 174 -8.76 14.73 1.37
N ARG A 175 -7.88 13.91 1.99
CA ARG A 175 -6.52 14.28 2.39
C ARG A 175 -5.43 13.33 1.89
N ASN A 176 -5.81 12.17 1.35
CA ASN A 176 -4.87 11.19 0.83
C ASN A 176 -5.27 10.72 -0.57
N ILE A 177 -4.33 10.80 -1.49
CA ILE A 177 -4.42 10.24 -2.84
C ILE A 177 -3.28 9.25 -3.01
N TRP A 178 -3.61 7.98 -3.28
CA TRP A 178 -2.63 6.93 -3.51
C TRP A 178 -2.92 6.19 -4.81
N VAL A 179 -1.87 5.89 -5.55
CA VAL A 179 -1.89 4.98 -6.71
C VAL A 179 -0.79 3.95 -6.46
N VAL A 180 -1.19 2.71 -6.19
CA VAL A 180 -0.32 1.61 -5.75
C VAL A 180 -0.53 0.41 -6.65
N GLY A 181 0.51 -0.12 -7.25
CA GLY A 181 0.43 -1.28 -8.12
C GLY A 181 0.93 -1.03 -9.54
N PHE A 182 0.45 -1.83 -10.49
CA PHE A 182 0.83 -1.75 -11.90
C PHE A 182 0.10 -0.61 -12.62
N SER A 183 0.53 0.60 -12.37
CA SER A 183 -0.20 1.82 -12.72
C SER A 183 0.36 2.59 -13.92
N SER A 184 1.56 2.23 -14.42
CA SER A 184 2.22 3.01 -15.48
C SER A 184 1.40 3.07 -16.78
N GLY A 185 1.55 4.19 -17.50
CA GLY A 185 0.86 4.42 -18.76
C GLY A 185 -0.64 4.71 -18.63
N ARG A 186 -1.16 4.86 -17.41
CA ARG A 186 -2.54 5.24 -17.10
C ARG A 186 -2.58 6.63 -16.47
N SER A 187 -3.70 7.32 -16.63
CA SER A 187 -3.97 8.62 -15.99
C SER A 187 -5.08 8.44 -14.97
N TYR A 188 -4.82 8.87 -13.73
CA TYR A 188 -5.76 8.80 -12.60
C TYR A 188 -6.22 10.22 -12.28
N ASP A 189 -7.44 10.56 -12.71
CA ASP A 189 -8.07 11.85 -12.40
C ASP A 189 -8.82 11.72 -11.07
N LEU A 190 -8.19 12.22 -10.04
CA LEU A 190 -8.64 12.12 -8.65
C LEU A 190 -8.99 13.52 -8.12
N THR A 191 -9.41 13.63 -6.87
CA THR A 191 -9.85 14.91 -6.30
C THR A 191 -8.81 16.02 -6.44
N ASN A 192 -8.99 16.94 -7.39
CA ASN A 192 -8.08 18.07 -7.69
C ASN A 192 -6.64 17.68 -8.11
N VAL A 193 -6.38 16.41 -8.33
CA VAL A 193 -5.04 15.90 -8.69
C VAL A 193 -5.16 14.87 -9.80
N VAL A 194 -4.33 15.00 -10.82
CA VAL A 194 -4.12 13.93 -11.81
C VAL A 194 -2.75 13.33 -11.55
N VAL A 195 -2.69 12.01 -11.45
CA VAL A 195 -1.46 11.23 -11.29
C VAL A 195 -1.24 10.38 -12.52
N GLU A 196 -0.10 10.55 -13.17
CA GLU A 196 0.29 9.83 -14.38
C GLU A 196 1.62 9.10 -14.12
N PRO A 197 1.60 7.87 -13.57
CA PRO A 197 2.81 7.09 -13.36
C PRO A 197 3.41 6.62 -14.69
N GLU A 198 4.73 6.61 -14.75
CA GLU A 198 5.50 6.19 -15.93
C GLU A 198 6.14 4.81 -15.71
N ASP A 199 6.92 4.33 -16.68
CA ASP A 199 7.54 3.02 -16.62
C ASP A 199 8.55 2.91 -15.47
N THR A 200 8.52 1.77 -14.79
CA THR A 200 9.35 1.45 -13.63
C THR A 200 10.19 0.20 -13.88
N LEU A 201 11.12 -0.07 -12.98
CA LEU A 201 11.95 -1.28 -13.01
C LEU A 201 11.12 -2.57 -12.95
N LEU A 202 9.96 -2.54 -12.29
CA LEU A 202 9.02 -3.65 -12.22
C LEU A 202 7.86 -3.52 -13.22
N HIS A 203 8.16 -3.10 -14.46
CA HIS A 203 7.20 -3.03 -15.58
C HIS A 203 5.92 -2.29 -15.25
N GLY A 204 6.09 -1.12 -14.65
CA GLY A 204 4.99 -0.21 -14.33
C GLY A 204 4.37 -0.43 -12.95
N TRP A 205 4.94 -1.32 -12.11
CA TRP A 205 4.57 -1.38 -10.70
C TRP A 205 5.31 -0.31 -9.89
N GLY A 206 4.59 0.39 -9.03
CA GLY A 206 5.15 1.37 -8.12
C GLY A 206 4.10 1.95 -7.19
N VAL A 207 4.55 2.87 -6.35
CA VAL A 207 3.74 3.57 -5.36
C VAL A 207 3.91 5.07 -5.56
N VAL A 208 2.80 5.78 -5.72
CA VAL A 208 2.74 7.23 -5.70
C VAL A 208 1.68 7.63 -4.68
N THR A 209 2.08 8.31 -3.61
CA THR A 209 1.15 8.80 -2.58
C THR A 209 1.30 10.28 -2.41
N LEU A 210 0.19 11.00 -2.31
CA LEU A 210 0.11 12.42 -2.02
C LEU A 210 -0.76 12.61 -0.78
N THR A 211 -0.22 13.29 0.24
CA THR A 211 -0.86 13.45 1.54
C THR A 211 -0.87 14.93 1.94
N VAL A 212 -2.02 15.44 2.39
CA VAL A 212 -2.15 16.79 2.92
C VAL A 212 -1.52 16.86 4.32
N MET A 213 -0.38 17.53 4.43
CA MET A 213 0.34 17.72 5.70
C MET A 213 -0.15 18.96 6.46
N GLU A 214 -0.44 20.04 5.72
CA GLU A 214 -1.00 21.27 6.27
C GLU A 214 -2.20 21.70 5.44
N GLY A 215 -3.36 21.85 6.09
CA GLY A 215 -4.62 22.16 5.45
C GLY A 215 -5.72 21.17 5.81
N LYS A 216 -6.90 21.31 5.20
CA LYS A 216 -8.07 20.49 5.51
C LYS A 216 -8.34 19.40 4.47
N SER A 217 -8.00 19.66 3.22
CA SER A 217 -8.28 18.77 2.09
C SER A 217 -7.49 19.20 0.86
N PHE A 218 -7.60 18.45 -0.23
CA PHE A 218 -7.03 18.85 -1.54
C PHE A 218 -7.69 20.09 -2.17
N GLN A 219 -8.74 20.65 -1.56
CA GLN A 219 -9.31 21.95 -1.93
C GLN A 219 -8.78 23.10 -1.06
N ASP A 220 -8.22 22.79 0.11
CA ASP A 220 -7.75 23.79 1.10
C ASP A 220 -6.50 23.23 1.77
N TRP A 221 -5.33 23.45 1.15
CA TRP A 221 -4.03 22.96 1.62
C TRP A 221 -2.93 24.00 1.46
N ASN A 222 -1.94 23.93 2.33
CA ASN A 222 -0.73 24.73 2.28
C ASN A 222 0.51 23.89 1.99
N LYS A 223 0.49 22.59 2.42
CA LYS A 223 1.62 21.69 2.24
C LYS A 223 1.16 20.26 1.97
N LEU A 224 1.75 19.64 0.96
CA LEU A 224 1.58 18.23 0.62
C LEU A 224 2.92 17.51 0.72
N LEU A 225 2.87 16.24 1.13
CA LEU A 225 3.98 15.31 1.04
C LEU A 225 3.68 14.32 -0.09
N LEU A 226 4.62 14.20 -1.02
CA LEU A 226 4.58 13.19 -2.09
C LEU A 226 5.66 12.16 -1.85
N ILE A 227 5.30 10.89 -1.94
CA ILE A 227 6.22 9.75 -1.96
C ILE A 227 6.03 9.02 -3.27
N ALA A 228 7.13 8.81 -4.00
CA ALA A 228 7.15 8.07 -5.26
C ALA A 228 8.25 7.00 -5.16
N ALA A 229 7.86 5.76 -4.83
CA ALA A 229 8.78 4.68 -4.46
C ALA A 229 8.41 3.37 -5.16
N GLY A 230 9.42 2.62 -5.55
CA GLY A 230 9.28 1.33 -6.22
C GLY A 230 10.14 0.25 -5.59
N TYR A 231 10.86 -0.48 -6.44
CA TYR A 231 11.69 -1.60 -6.06
C TYR A 231 12.78 -1.22 -5.04
N THR A 232 13.03 -2.14 -4.11
CA THR A 232 13.99 -1.92 -3.03
C THR A 232 14.85 -3.15 -2.83
N THR A 233 16.16 -2.95 -2.73
CA THR A 233 17.14 -4.04 -2.49
C THR A 233 18.42 -3.48 -1.86
N ASN A 234 19.21 -4.34 -1.20
CA ASN A 234 20.56 -3.95 -0.78
C ASN A 234 21.57 -4.11 -1.93
N ASP A 235 22.63 -3.33 -1.88
CA ASP A 235 23.75 -3.53 -2.81
C ASP A 235 24.34 -4.93 -2.67
N GLY A 236 24.53 -5.61 -3.79
CA GLY A 236 25.07 -6.98 -3.84
C GLY A 236 24.19 -8.08 -3.22
N MET A 237 22.92 -7.81 -2.90
CA MET A 237 22.00 -8.87 -2.46
C MET A 237 21.85 -9.97 -3.52
N MET A 238 21.82 -11.23 -3.09
CA MET A 238 21.61 -12.38 -3.97
C MET A 238 20.31 -13.11 -3.58
N ILE A 239 19.40 -13.20 -4.53
CA ILE A 239 18.14 -13.94 -4.39
C ILE A 239 18.35 -15.38 -4.81
N ARG A 240 17.90 -16.32 -4.01
CA ARG A 240 17.83 -17.74 -4.36
C ARG A 240 16.44 -18.07 -4.86
N GLN A 241 16.40 -18.59 -6.07
CA GLN A 241 15.21 -19.16 -6.69
C GLN A 241 15.34 -20.68 -6.68
N TYR A 242 14.21 -21.37 -6.48
CA TYR A 242 14.17 -22.84 -6.47
C TYR A 242 13.50 -23.34 -7.74
N GLU A 243 14.29 -23.76 -8.70
CA GLU A 243 13.81 -24.34 -9.93
C GLU A 243 14.12 -25.84 -9.97
N SER A 244 13.09 -26.66 -10.20
CA SER A 244 13.24 -28.13 -10.30
C SER A 244 14.02 -28.77 -9.14
N GLY A 245 13.88 -28.25 -7.93
CA GLY A 245 14.56 -28.74 -6.72
C GLY A 245 16.03 -28.25 -6.59
N LYS A 246 16.51 -27.40 -7.47
CA LYS A 246 17.83 -26.77 -7.37
C LYS A 246 17.69 -25.28 -7.04
N ALA A 247 18.56 -24.81 -6.13
CA ALA A 247 18.66 -23.40 -5.85
C ALA A 247 19.58 -22.73 -6.88
N ILE A 248 19.06 -21.71 -7.56
CA ILE A 248 19.81 -20.83 -8.45
C ILE A 248 19.95 -19.48 -7.75
N ALA A 249 21.16 -18.94 -7.70
CA ALA A 249 21.40 -17.62 -7.11
C ALA A 249 21.43 -16.56 -8.23
N VAL A 250 20.60 -15.54 -8.06
CA VAL A 250 20.46 -14.42 -8.99
C VAL A 250 20.72 -13.12 -8.25
N ALA A 251 21.47 -12.19 -8.85
CA ALA A 251 21.63 -10.86 -8.27
C ALA A 251 20.27 -10.15 -8.17
N SER A 252 19.98 -9.52 -7.03
CA SER A 252 18.71 -8.83 -6.83
C SER A 252 18.50 -7.64 -7.79
N THR A 253 19.56 -7.15 -8.39
CA THR A 253 19.52 -6.13 -9.44
C THR A 253 19.29 -6.70 -10.85
N ASP A 254 19.33 -8.02 -11.03
CA ASP A 254 18.97 -8.69 -12.29
C ASP A 254 17.48 -9.00 -12.36
N LEU A 255 16.68 -7.95 -12.52
CA LEU A 255 15.22 -8.04 -12.51
C LEU A 255 14.67 -8.94 -13.60
N LYS A 256 15.35 -9.01 -14.77
CA LYS A 256 14.91 -9.87 -15.86
C LYS A 256 14.92 -11.35 -15.47
N GLU A 257 15.96 -11.80 -14.80
CA GLU A 257 16.03 -13.18 -14.31
C GLU A 257 15.05 -13.43 -13.15
N LEU A 258 14.85 -12.44 -12.27
CA LEU A 258 13.87 -12.55 -11.18
C LEU A 258 12.43 -12.64 -11.68
N GLU A 259 12.08 -11.89 -12.72
CA GLU A 259 10.72 -11.86 -13.27
C GLU A 259 10.30 -13.13 -14.00
N LEU A 260 11.27 -13.87 -14.55
CA LEU A 260 11.00 -15.15 -15.20
C LEU A 260 10.63 -16.24 -14.19
N TYR A 261 10.83 -15.99 -12.90
CA TYR A 261 10.62 -16.97 -11.86
C TYR A 261 9.27 -16.76 -11.14
N ASN A 262 8.43 -17.78 -11.18
CA ASN A 262 7.13 -17.81 -10.51
C ASN A 262 7.12 -18.87 -9.39
N GLY A 263 7.92 -18.68 -8.37
CA GLY A 263 8.05 -19.61 -7.24
C GLY A 263 8.56 -18.92 -5.98
N GLY A 264 8.88 -19.71 -4.96
CA GLY A 264 9.41 -19.19 -3.71
C GLY A 264 10.83 -18.65 -3.87
N ILE A 265 11.06 -17.44 -3.36
CA ILE A 265 12.37 -16.79 -3.36
C ILE A 265 12.86 -16.57 -1.93
N THR A 266 14.17 -16.55 -1.74
CA THR A 266 14.81 -16.19 -0.47
C THR A 266 16.20 -15.65 -0.71
N CYS A 267 16.67 -14.73 0.11
CA CYS A 267 18.09 -14.33 0.11
C CYS A 267 18.94 -15.22 1.03
N SER A 268 18.33 -16.07 1.86
CA SER A 268 19.03 -16.85 2.91
C SER A 268 19.91 -15.92 3.76
N ASN A 269 21.25 -16.07 3.64
CA ASN A 269 22.24 -15.21 4.32
C ASN A 269 22.91 -14.21 3.37
N ASN A 270 22.44 -14.08 2.12
CA ASN A 270 23.07 -13.23 1.11
C ASN A 270 22.34 -11.87 1.01
N TRP A 271 22.23 -11.18 2.13
CA TRP A 271 21.53 -9.90 2.23
C TRP A 271 22.24 -8.74 1.52
N GLY A 272 23.46 -8.94 1.02
CA GLY A 272 24.29 -7.87 0.46
C GLY A 272 24.81 -6.93 1.54
N GLU A 273 25.11 -5.72 1.15
CA GLU A 273 25.72 -4.68 1.99
C GLU A 273 24.95 -3.36 1.91
N ALA A 274 25.28 -2.43 2.80
CA ALA A 274 24.82 -1.05 2.68
C ALA A 274 25.46 -0.35 1.46
N PRO A 275 24.76 0.54 0.79
CA PRO A 275 23.42 1.05 1.15
C PRO A 275 22.30 0.18 0.61
N THR A 276 21.11 0.34 1.19
CA THR A 276 19.88 -0.09 0.51
C THR A 276 19.58 0.86 -0.64
N LEU A 277 19.29 0.29 -1.81
CA LEU A 277 18.93 0.97 -3.03
C LEU A 277 17.41 1.00 -3.16
N VAL A 278 16.86 2.14 -3.55
CA VAL A 278 15.42 2.35 -3.74
C VAL A 278 15.20 2.97 -5.10
N GLU A 279 14.24 2.44 -5.84
CA GLU A 279 13.74 3.06 -7.06
C GLU A 279 12.91 4.29 -6.74
N GLY A 280 13.24 5.43 -7.33
CA GLY A 280 12.34 6.57 -7.41
C GLY A 280 11.39 6.39 -8.59
N VAL A 281 10.10 6.23 -8.33
CA VAL A 281 9.08 6.02 -9.37
C VAL A 281 8.91 7.29 -10.19
N PRO A 282 9.06 7.25 -11.53
CA PRO A 282 8.77 8.41 -12.36
C PRO A 282 7.25 8.60 -12.48
N ALA A 283 6.83 9.84 -12.32
CA ALA A 283 5.42 10.22 -12.47
C ALA A 283 5.28 11.69 -12.80
N THR A 284 4.26 12.03 -13.58
CA THR A 284 3.80 13.39 -13.78
C THR A 284 2.56 13.65 -12.92
N LEU A 285 2.58 14.75 -12.17
CA LEU A 285 1.46 15.19 -11.34
C LEU A 285 0.92 16.51 -11.86
N LYS A 286 -0.42 16.64 -11.89
CA LYS A 286 -1.15 17.86 -12.22
C LYS A 286 -2.05 18.18 -11.02
N ILE A 287 -1.76 19.27 -10.33
CA ILE A 287 -2.51 19.68 -9.13
C ILE A 287 -3.28 20.96 -9.45
N LYS A 288 -4.59 20.96 -9.21
CA LYS A 288 -5.40 22.17 -9.28
C LYS A 288 -5.04 23.08 -8.10
N ALA A 289 -4.57 24.29 -8.40
CA ALA A 289 -4.25 25.29 -7.40
C ALA A 289 -4.52 26.67 -7.96
N SER A 290 -5.25 27.49 -7.20
CA SER A 290 -5.48 28.91 -7.52
C SER A 290 -4.25 29.77 -7.22
N GLU A 291 -3.40 29.31 -6.31
CA GLU A 291 -2.22 30.01 -5.83
C GLU A 291 -0.96 29.50 -6.53
N ASP A 292 0.10 30.29 -6.40
CA ASP A 292 1.43 29.85 -6.84
C ASP A 292 1.95 28.82 -5.86
N ILE A 293 2.48 27.74 -6.40
CA ILE A 293 3.08 26.65 -5.61
C ILE A 293 4.54 26.46 -5.97
N GLU A 294 5.26 25.82 -5.07
CA GLU A 294 6.62 25.33 -5.29
C GLU A 294 6.69 23.83 -4.95
N ALA A 295 7.55 23.11 -5.65
CA ALA A 295 7.84 21.73 -5.39
C ALA A 295 9.33 21.54 -5.13
N TRP A 296 9.67 20.73 -4.14
CA TRP A 296 11.04 20.51 -3.68
C TRP A 296 11.29 19.02 -3.47
N THR A 297 12.46 18.56 -3.84
CA THR A 297 12.99 17.29 -3.37
C THR A 297 13.40 17.40 -1.91
N LEU A 298 13.20 16.35 -1.16
CA LEU A 298 13.63 16.27 0.24
C LEU A 298 14.76 15.25 0.41
N ASP A 299 15.66 15.50 1.35
CA ASP A 299 16.59 14.51 1.85
C ASP A 299 15.93 13.58 2.90
N ASN A 300 16.66 12.57 3.36
CA ASN A 300 16.17 11.61 4.37
C ASN A 300 15.90 12.24 5.76
N THR A 301 16.20 13.53 5.94
CA THR A 301 15.87 14.30 7.16
C THR A 301 14.68 15.25 6.96
N GLY A 302 14.08 15.24 5.77
CA GLY A 302 12.96 16.10 5.40
C GLY A 302 13.36 17.53 5.00
N LYS A 303 14.64 17.78 4.72
CA LYS A 303 15.10 19.10 4.29
C LYS A 303 14.99 19.24 2.79
N ARG A 304 14.55 20.42 2.33
CA ARG A 304 14.53 20.80 0.92
C ARG A 304 15.95 20.82 0.35
N VAL A 305 16.14 20.19 -0.82
CA VAL A 305 17.44 20.06 -1.50
C VAL A 305 17.42 20.79 -2.84
N GLU A 306 16.54 20.38 -3.75
CA GLU A 306 16.48 20.89 -5.12
C GLU A 306 15.03 21.26 -5.48
N GLN A 307 14.85 22.37 -6.14
CA GLN A 307 13.55 22.78 -6.60
C GLN A 307 13.14 22.01 -7.87
N VAL A 308 11.95 21.44 -7.85
CA VAL A 308 11.36 20.75 -8.99
C VAL A 308 10.67 21.79 -9.88
N PRO A 309 10.99 21.87 -11.19
CA PRO A 309 10.34 22.81 -12.10
C PRO A 309 8.84 22.56 -12.22
N ILE A 310 8.06 23.63 -12.19
CA ILE A 310 6.61 23.61 -12.35
C ILE A 310 6.22 24.37 -13.60
N SER A 311 5.38 23.78 -14.44
CA SER A 311 4.68 24.44 -15.52
C SER A 311 3.22 24.70 -15.17
N VAL A 312 2.59 25.64 -15.84
CA VAL A 312 1.20 26.04 -15.60
C VAL A 312 0.39 25.80 -16.86
N GLU A 313 -0.72 25.07 -16.74
CA GLU A 313 -1.68 24.83 -17.80
C GLU A 313 -3.10 25.00 -17.25
N GLY A 314 -3.73 26.13 -17.57
CA GLY A 314 -5.02 26.51 -16.97
C GLY A 314 -4.94 26.58 -15.45
N ASP A 315 -5.80 25.84 -14.76
CA ASP A 315 -5.84 25.78 -13.31
C ASP A 315 -4.83 24.78 -12.72
N TYR A 316 -4.10 24.05 -13.60
CA TYR A 316 -3.17 23.02 -13.16
C TYR A 316 -1.74 23.55 -13.01
N ARG A 317 -1.07 23.10 -11.97
CA ARG A 317 0.37 23.18 -11.73
C ARG A 317 0.94 21.81 -12.01
N ILE A 318 1.82 21.70 -13.01
CA ILE A 318 2.30 20.43 -13.54
C ILE A 318 3.79 20.29 -13.26
N PHE A 319 4.18 19.17 -12.68
CA PHE A 319 5.58 18.82 -12.42
C PHE A 319 5.79 17.31 -12.53
N SER A 320 7.03 16.92 -12.79
CA SER A 320 7.42 15.51 -12.87
C SER A 320 8.43 15.17 -11.79
N VAL A 321 8.32 13.96 -11.24
CA VAL A 321 9.23 13.38 -10.27
C VAL A 321 9.87 12.12 -10.85
N GLY A 322 10.89 11.57 -10.19
CA GLY A 322 11.50 10.35 -10.65
C GLY A 322 12.98 10.19 -10.31
N PRO A 323 13.65 9.17 -10.87
CA PRO A 323 14.99 8.73 -10.43
C PRO A 323 16.09 9.78 -10.63
N GLY A 324 15.90 10.75 -11.52
CA GLY A 324 16.85 11.83 -11.74
C GLY A 324 17.12 12.67 -10.49
N TYR A 325 16.16 12.77 -9.60
CA TYR A 325 16.28 13.53 -8.35
C TYR A 325 16.93 12.76 -7.20
N ARG A 326 17.16 11.47 -7.34
CA ARG A 326 17.80 10.59 -6.33
C ARG A 326 17.14 10.64 -4.95
N THR A 327 15.83 10.83 -4.92
CA THR A 327 14.98 10.78 -3.73
C THR A 327 13.64 10.16 -4.06
N ILE A 328 12.95 9.69 -3.03
CA ILE A 328 11.55 9.27 -3.10
C ILE A 328 10.61 10.27 -2.44
N TRP A 329 11.16 11.37 -1.90
CA TRP A 329 10.45 12.34 -1.06
C TRP A 329 10.36 13.70 -1.72
N TYR A 330 9.16 14.25 -1.77
CA TYR A 330 8.93 15.60 -2.32
C TYR A 330 7.94 16.37 -1.46
N GLU A 331 8.20 17.64 -1.27
CA GLU A 331 7.27 18.59 -0.66
C GLU A 331 6.69 19.50 -1.74
N ILE A 332 5.39 19.70 -1.70
CA ILE A 332 4.69 20.68 -2.50
C ILE A 332 4.08 21.69 -1.53
N ALA A 333 4.34 22.97 -1.72
CA ALA A 333 3.88 24.02 -0.83
C ALA A 333 3.32 25.22 -1.60
N VAL A 334 2.33 25.87 -1.01
CA VAL A 334 1.88 27.19 -1.47
C VAL A 334 3.00 28.19 -1.17
N LYS A 335 3.31 29.06 -2.12
CA LYS A 335 4.32 30.10 -1.91
C LYS A 335 3.81 31.12 -0.91
N GLU A 336 4.66 31.47 0.06
CA GLU A 336 4.42 32.54 1.01
C GLU A 336 4.45 33.93 0.36
#